data_e3752729e3c7b3eef623a94dd132dd7c
#
_entry.id   e3752729e3c7b3eef623a94dd132dd7c
#
_cell.length_a   1.000
_cell.length_b   1.000
_cell.length_c   1.000
_cell.angle_alpha   90.00
_cell.angle_beta   90.00
_cell.angle_gamma   90.00
#
_symmetry.space_group_name_H-M   'P 1'
#
loop_
_entity.id
_entity.type
_entity.pdbx_description
1 polymer ?
#
loop_
_entity_poly.entity_id
_entity_poly.type
_entity_poly.pdbx_seq_one_letter_code
_entity_poly.pdbx_strand_id
1 'polypeptide(L)'
;GSALTPERSQQILDSGLTRIRFSFDAFTPGTYSKVRVGSLPLDRVIRNVETFLELKEKGNYKLPVVGVSFCKVKQNEHEVEDFIKFWQPKVDLISIQKFMPPTTNKEKYKKYYASDQYNELPVTEFKCVQPFQRFVFRNEFMYPCCVSFNKDLKLGSIKNTNIYDAWHSPKMNEIREMHKNGKFYEMKTCKDCVNLIYPPSEKLKNSTQKEA
;
A
#
# COMPACT_ATOMS: atom_id res chain seq x y z
N GLY A 1 2.50 15.57 -0.64
CA GLY A 1 3.27 16.80 -0.79
C GLY A 1 2.43 18.05 -1.00
N SER A 2 1.11 17.92 -1.29
CA SER A 2 0.25 19.07 -1.62
C SER A 2 0.08 20.09 -0.50
N ALA A 3 0.11 19.67 0.76
CA ALA A 3 -0.03 20.56 1.93
C ALA A 3 1.32 20.95 2.54
N LEU A 4 2.43 20.63 1.91
CA LEU A 4 3.76 20.87 2.41
C LEU A 4 4.20 22.30 2.06
N THR A 5 4.20 23.19 3.07
CA THR A 5 4.81 24.52 2.97
C THR A 5 6.20 24.50 3.60
N PRO A 6 7.07 25.51 3.38
CA PRO A 6 8.37 25.59 4.06
C PRO A 6 8.25 25.50 5.59
N GLU A 7 7.27 26.17 6.18
CA GLU A 7 7.04 26.18 7.64
C GLU A 7 6.63 24.79 8.14
N ARG A 8 5.72 24.11 7.41
CA ARG A 8 5.32 22.74 7.75
C ARG A 8 6.46 21.75 7.54
N SER A 9 7.27 21.96 6.53
CA SER A 9 8.47 21.16 6.29
C SER A 9 9.42 21.25 7.48
N GLN A 10 9.67 22.45 7.99
CA GLN A 10 10.49 22.67 9.17
C GLN A 10 9.89 22.00 10.41
N GLN A 11 8.58 22.16 10.65
CA GLN A 11 7.90 21.52 11.78
C GLN A 11 8.00 19.97 11.71
N ILE A 12 7.90 19.38 10.52
CA ILE A 12 8.07 17.94 10.33
C ILE A 12 9.52 17.52 10.65
N LEU A 13 10.50 18.25 10.18
CA LEU A 13 11.91 17.98 10.45
C LEU A 13 12.23 18.05 11.96
N ASP A 14 11.66 19.02 12.66
CA ASP A 14 11.86 19.24 14.11
C ASP A 14 11.07 18.25 14.97
N SER A 15 10.07 17.54 14.39
CA SER A 15 9.17 16.65 15.16
C SER A 15 9.78 15.32 15.58
N GLY A 16 10.98 14.98 15.10
CA GLY A 16 11.59 13.66 15.33
C GLY A 16 10.96 12.54 14.50
N LEU A 17 10.20 12.86 13.46
CA LEU A 17 9.62 11.87 12.55
C LEU A 17 10.72 10.98 11.95
N THR A 18 10.55 9.66 12.01
CA THR A 18 11.57 8.71 11.52
C THR A 18 11.48 8.42 10.03
N ARG A 19 10.28 8.53 9.44
CA ARG A 19 10.06 8.25 8.02
C ARG A 19 8.90 9.06 7.46
N ILE A 20 9.08 9.58 6.24
CA ILE A 20 8.02 10.24 5.47
C ILE A 20 7.97 9.65 4.06
N ARG A 21 6.77 9.58 3.48
CA ARG A 21 6.58 9.13 2.09
C ARG A 21 5.63 10.07 1.36
N PHE A 22 6.02 10.46 0.15
CA PHE A 22 5.21 11.29 -0.74
C PHE A 22 4.71 10.45 -1.92
N SER A 23 3.39 10.46 -2.15
CA SER A 23 2.77 9.72 -3.27
C SER A 23 2.55 10.67 -4.44
N PHE A 24 3.04 10.25 -5.62
CA PHE A 24 2.93 11.03 -6.85
C PHE A 24 1.99 10.38 -7.87
N ASP A 25 2.21 9.11 -8.22
CA ASP A 25 1.43 8.30 -9.18
C ASP A 25 1.42 8.86 -10.61
N ALA A 26 2.32 9.78 -10.94
CA ALA A 26 2.61 10.25 -12.29
C ALA A 26 3.91 11.05 -12.32
N PHE A 27 4.47 11.23 -13.52
CA PHE A 27 5.68 12.04 -13.77
C PHE A 27 5.43 13.23 -14.69
N THR A 28 4.37 13.20 -15.51
CA THR A 28 3.99 14.33 -16.35
C THR A 28 2.70 15.00 -15.84
N PRO A 29 2.53 16.33 -16.04
CA PRO A 29 1.31 17.05 -15.64
C PRO A 29 0.05 16.47 -16.28
N GLY A 30 0.14 16.02 -17.55
CA GLY A 30 -0.99 15.47 -18.31
C GLY A 30 -1.48 14.15 -17.71
N THR A 31 -0.59 13.25 -17.33
CA THR A 31 -0.95 11.99 -16.64
C THR A 31 -1.39 12.26 -15.21
N TYR A 32 -0.70 13.17 -14.50
CA TYR A 32 -1.01 13.50 -13.11
C TYR A 32 -2.45 14.01 -12.96
N SER A 33 -2.89 14.90 -13.82
CA SER A 33 -4.26 15.44 -13.79
C SER A 33 -5.34 14.38 -14.00
N LYS A 34 -5.03 13.29 -14.71
CA LYS A 34 -5.93 12.16 -14.96
C LYS A 34 -5.99 11.18 -13.79
N VAL A 35 -4.84 10.91 -13.15
CA VAL A 35 -4.77 9.90 -12.05
C VAL A 35 -4.99 10.52 -10.66
N ARG A 36 -4.71 11.81 -10.51
CA ARG A 36 -4.85 12.58 -9.26
C ARG A 36 -5.83 13.73 -9.41
N VAL A 37 -7.04 13.43 -9.82
CA VAL A 37 -8.11 14.42 -10.04
C VAL A 37 -8.34 15.27 -8.79
N GLY A 38 -8.37 16.60 -8.95
CA GLY A 38 -8.56 17.57 -7.86
C GLY A 38 -7.31 17.84 -7.01
N SER A 39 -6.14 17.28 -7.36
CA SER A 39 -4.88 17.62 -6.72
C SER A 39 -4.32 18.96 -7.20
N LEU A 40 -3.37 19.53 -6.45
CA LEU A 40 -2.54 20.64 -6.93
C LEU A 40 -1.76 20.22 -8.19
N PRO A 41 -1.34 21.17 -9.04
CA PRO A 41 -0.48 20.87 -10.17
C PRO A 41 0.78 20.10 -9.77
N LEU A 42 1.21 19.14 -10.59
CA LEU A 42 2.33 18.24 -10.29
C LEU A 42 3.61 19.01 -9.98
N ASP A 43 3.95 20.03 -10.80
CA ASP A 43 5.13 20.86 -10.62
C ASP A 43 5.18 21.55 -9.26
N ARG A 44 4.02 21.96 -8.73
CA ARG A 44 3.93 22.52 -7.38
C ARG A 44 4.18 21.47 -6.31
N VAL A 45 3.66 20.25 -6.50
CA VAL A 45 3.90 19.15 -5.55
C VAL A 45 5.36 18.74 -5.56
N ILE A 46 5.99 18.69 -6.74
CA ILE A 46 7.44 18.42 -6.86
C ILE A 46 8.25 19.51 -6.11
N ARG A 47 8.00 20.79 -6.41
CA ARG A 47 8.69 21.88 -5.72
C ARG A 47 8.55 21.81 -4.20
N ASN A 48 7.37 21.52 -3.69
CA ASN A 48 7.16 21.38 -2.25
C ASN A 48 8.04 20.29 -1.64
N VAL A 49 8.15 19.14 -2.32
CA VAL A 49 9.00 18.03 -1.85
C VAL A 49 10.48 18.38 -1.99
N GLU A 50 10.89 19.01 -3.08
CA GLU A 50 12.28 19.48 -3.25
C GLU A 50 12.66 20.50 -2.17
N THR A 51 11.80 21.47 -1.85
CA THR A 51 12.01 22.40 -0.72
C THR A 51 12.16 21.66 0.61
N PHE A 52 11.38 20.62 0.84
CA PHE A 52 11.54 19.78 2.04
C PHE A 52 12.91 19.10 2.09
N LEU A 53 13.39 18.57 0.97
CA LEU A 53 14.70 17.93 0.86
C LEU A 53 15.84 18.94 1.06
N GLU A 54 15.72 20.14 0.47
CA GLU A 54 16.68 21.23 0.68
C GLU A 54 16.76 21.66 2.15
N LEU A 55 15.65 21.82 2.83
CA LEU A 55 15.61 22.15 4.26
C LEU A 55 16.22 21.04 5.11
N LYS A 56 15.95 19.77 4.77
CA LYS A 56 16.55 18.62 5.44
C LYS A 56 18.08 18.62 5.30
N GLU A 57 18.58 18.90 4.11
CA GLU A 57 20.01 18.95 3.83
C GLU A 57 20.68 20.15 4.55
N LYS A 58 20.14 21.36 4.37
CA LYS A 58 20.65 22.60 5.04
C LYS A 58 20.70 22.49 6.56
N GLY A 59 19.69 21.85 7.15
CA GLY A 59 19.62 21.62 8.60
C GLY A 59 20.41 20.40 9.07
N ASN A 60 21.07 19.68 8.16
CA ASN A 60 21.82 18.42 8.43
C ASN A 60 20.99 17.37 9.18
N TYR A 61 19.66 17.30 8.90
CA TYR A 61 18.79 16.34 9.51
C TYR A 61 19.05 14.93 8.96
N LYS A 62 19.37 13.98 9.84
CA LYS A 62 19.51 12.54 9.47
C LYS A 62 18.17 11.89 9.25
N LEU A 63 17.14 12.34 9.94
CA LEU A 63 15.76 11.87 9.82
C LEU A 63 14.87 13.04 9.38
N PRO A 64 13.70 12.73 8.81
CA PRO A 64 13.16 11.40 8.47
C PRO A 64 13.85 10.75 7.27
N VAL A 65 13.80 9.42 7.18
CA VAL A 65 14.06 8.70 5.92
C VAL A 65 12.96 9.11 4.94
N VAL A 66 13.35 9.63 3.77
CA VAL A 66 12.41 10.18 2.79
C VAL A 66 12.17 9.19 1.66
N GLY A 67 10.91 8.88 1.40
CA GLY A 67 10.52 8.03 0.29
C GLY A 67 9.51 8.70 -0.64
N VAL A 68 9.50 8.22 -1.88
CA VAL A 68 8.44 8.51 -2.85
C VAL A 68 7.75 7.23 -3.27
N SER A 69 6.47 7.32 -3.61
CA SER A 69 5.72 6.17 -4.12
C SER A 69 4.92 6.50 -5.36
N PHE A 70 4.77 5.47 -6.20
CA PHE A 70 4.07 5.52 -7.46
C PHE A 70 3.17 4.29 -7.56
N CYS A 71 1.86 4.48 -7.57
CA CYS A 71 0.89 3.42 -7.82
C CYS A 71 0.74 3.25 -9.34
N LYS A 72 1.29 2.14 -9.85
CA LYS A 72 1.29 1.86 -11.28
C LYS A 72 -0.08 1.40 -11.75
N VAL A 73 -0.61 2.10 -12.74
CA VAL A 73 -1.83 1.79 -13.48
C VAL A 73 -1.57 1.87 -14.98
N LYS A 74 -2.46 1.37 -15.80
CA LYS A 74 -2.32 1.39 -17.26
C LYS A 74 -2.08 2.80 -17.83
N GLN A 75 -2.66 3.83 -17.20
CA GLN A 75 -2.55 5.21 -17.66
C GLN A 75 -1.18 5.85 -17.40
N ASN A 76 -0.41 5.33 -16.45
CA ASN A 76 0.86 5.91 -16.02
C ASN A 76 2.05 4.96 -16.07
N GLU A 77 1.87 3.69 -16.46
CA GLU A 77 2.93 2.67 -16.44
C GLU A 77 4.15 3.04 -17.28
N HIS A 78 3.94 3.81 -18.36
CA HIS A 78 4.99 4.28 -19.26
C HIS A 78 5.89 5.37 -18.65
N GLU A 79 5.49 5.98 -17.53
CA GLU A 79 6.24 7.04 -16.85
C GLU A 79 7.11 6.53 -15.68
N VAL A 80 7.06 5.24 -15.37
CA VAL A 80 7.73 4.68 -14.18
C VAL A 80 9.25 4.87 -14.25
N GLU A 81 9.87 4.64 -15.40
CA GLU A 81 11.32 4.76 -15.55
C GLU A 81 11.80 6.20 -15.35
N ASP A 82 11.10 7.17 -15.94
CA ASP A 82 11.44 8.58 -15.81
C ASP A 82 11.22 9.08 -14.39
N PHE A 83 10.15 8.60 -13.75
CA PHE A 83 9.91 8.86 -12.32
C PHE A 83 11.05 8.34 -11.44
N ILE A 84 11.53 7.11 -11.69
CA ILE A 84 12.64 6.52 -10.94
C ILE A 84 13.92 7.32 -11.18
N LYS A 85 14.29 7.59 -12.44
CA LYS A 85 15.49 8.37 -12.79
C LYS A 85 15.53 9.73 -12.11
N PHE A 86 14.38 10.41 -12.03
CA PHE A 86 14.28 11.74 -11.43
C PHE A 86 14.45 11.73 -9.91
N TRP A 87 13.82 10.73 -9.23
CA TRP A 87 13.81 10.71 -7.77
C TRP A 87 14.97 9.93 -7.15
N GLN A 88 15.57 8.98 -7.86
CA GLN A 88 16.63 8.11 -7.33
C GLN A 88 17.82 8.90 -6.73
N PRO A 89 18.33 9.99 -7.31
CA PRO A 89 19.41 10.75 -6.70
C PRO A 89 18.98 11.66 -5.55
N LYS A 90 17.68 11.78 -5.27
CA LYS A 90 17.12 12.80 -4.35
C LYS A 90 16.53 12.22 -3.06
N VAL A 91 16.15 10.95 -3.06
CA VAL A 91 15.41 10.33 -1.94
C VAL A 91 16.02 9.02 -1.51
N ASP A 92 15.75 8.63 -0.26
CA ASP A 92 16.28 7.38 0.30
C ASP A 92 15.57 6.14 -0.24
N LEU A 93 14.27 6.24 -0.61
CA LEU A 93 13.45 5.11 -1.01
C LEU A 93 12.50 5.45 -2.15
N ILE A 94 12.39 4.54 -3.13
CA ILE A 94 11.35 4.57 -4.16
C ILE A 94 10.52 3.30 -4.07
N SER A 95 9.20 3.45 -4.11
CA SER A 95 8.25 2.33 -4.04
C SER A 95 7.29 2.36 -5.22
N ILE A 96 7.47 1.45 -6.16
CA ILE A 96 6.51 1.23 -7.25
C ILE A 96 5.51 0.18 -6.77
N GLN A 97 4.26 0.55 -6.69
CA GLN A 97 3.19 -0.27 -6.12
C GLN A 97 2.24 -0.72 -7.22
N LYS A 98 1.81 -1.96 -7.18
CA LYS A 98 0.72 -2.44 -8.01
C LYS A 98 -0.61 -1.85 -7.55
N PHE A 99 -1.47 -1.56 -8.50
CA PHE A 99 -2.80 -1.05 -8.17
C PHE A 99 -3.63 -2.10 -7.44
N MET A 100 -4.15 -1.71 -6.28
CA MET A 100 -5.08 -2.52 -5.51
C MET A 100 -6.46 -1.85 -5.55
N PRO A 101 -7.44 -2.43 -6.25
CA PRO A 101 -8.77 -1.85 -6.33
C PRO A 101 -9.41 -1.75 -4.94
N PRO A 102 -10.24 -0.72 -4.70
CA PRO A 102 -10.86 -0.48 -3.39
C PRO A 102 -11.99 -1.47 -3.05
N THR A 103 -12.28 -2.40 -3.93
CA THR A 103 -13.31 -3.44 -3.74
C THR A 103 -12.88 -4.77 -4.37
N THR A 104 -13.58 -5.85 -4.01
CA THR A 104 -13.38 -7.17 -4.62
C THR A 104 -14.00 -7.31 -6.02
N ASN A 105 -14.74 -6.31 -6.50
CA ASN A 105 -15.27 -6.27 -7.87
C ASN A 105 -14.17 -5.92 -8.88
N LYS A 106 -13.43 -6.94 -9.31
CA LYS A 106 -12.29 -6.81 -10.22
C LYS A 106 -12.67 -6.26 -11.58
N GLU A 107 -13.80 -6.67 -12.13
CA GLU A 107 -14.20 -6.34 -13.50
C GLU A 107 -14.30 -4.83 -13.72
N LYS A 108 -14.87 -4.11 -12.75
CA LYS A 108 -14.96 -2.65 -12.79
C LYS A 108 -13.59 -1.97 -12.90
N TYR A 109 -12.54 -2.58 -12.35
CA TYR A 109 -11.21 -1.97 -12.21
C TYR A 109 -10.16 -2.53 -13.16
N LYS A 110 -10.44 -3.59 -13.91
CA LYS A 110 -9.50 -4.19 -14.90
C LYS A 110 -8.92 -3.17 -15.88
N LYS A 111 -9.71 -2.18 -16.27
CA LYS A 111 -9.25 -1.10 -17.17
C LYS A 111 -8.09 -0.25 -16.64
N TYR A 112 -7.84 -0.31 -15.33
CA TYR A 112 -6.72 0.37 -14.67
C TYR A 112 -5.50 -0.51 -14.46
N TYR A 113 -5.60 -1.82 -14.71
CA TYR A 113 -4.49 -2.73 -14.48
C TYR A 113 -3.36 -2.45 -15.45
N ALA A 114 -2.14 -2.28 -14.89
CA ALA A 114 -0.92 -2.19 -15.67
C ALA A 114 -0.62 -3.52 -16.37
N SER A 115 0.25 -3.50 -17.37
CA SER A 115 0.62 -4.68 -18.15
C SER A 115 1.18 -5.82 -17.28
N ASP A 116 1.88 -5.49 -16.19
CA ASP A 116 2.46 -6.41 -15.22
C ASP A 116 1.67 -6.49 -13.91
N GLN A 117 0.35 -6.25 -13.94
CA GLN A 117 -0.51 -6.27 -12.73
C GLN A 117 -0.38 -7.58 -11.96
N TYR A 118 -0.28 -8.70 -12.66
CA TYR A 118 -0.17 -10.00 -12.02
C TYR A 118 1.29 -10.39 -11.75
N ASN A 119 1.52 -11.09 -10.64
CA ASN A 119 2.83 -11.67 -10.34
C ASN A 119 3.06 -12.93 -11.18
N GLU A 120 4.29 -13.11 -11.62
CA GLU A 120 4.73 -14.31 -12.35
C GLU A 120 5.03 -15.48 -11.40
N LEU A 121 5.38 -15.19 -10.14
CA LEU A 121 5.65 -16.21 -9.13
C LEU A 121 4.39 -17.02 -8.78
N PRO A 122 4.54 -18.32 -8.48
CA PRO A 122 3.44 -19.16 -8.03
C PRO A 122 2.76 -18.59 -6.79
N VAL A 123 1.43 -18.65 -6.74
CA VAL A 123 0.67 -18.18 -5.58
C VAL A 123 1.02 -18.93 -4.29
N THR A 124 1.56 -20.14 -4.39
CA THR A 124 2.08 -20.94 -3.26
C THR A 124 3.25 -20.27 -2.53
N GLU A 125 3.97 -19.37 -3.19
CA GLU A 125 5.05 -18.59 -2.60
C GLU A 125 4.55 -17.29 -1.94
N PHE A 126 3.28 -16.96 -2.09
CA PHE A 126 2.72 -15.77 -1.48
C PHE A 126 2.73 -15.86 0.04
N LYS A 127 3.34 -14.86 0.67
CA LYS A 127 3.35 -14.68 2.12
C LYS A 127 2.87 -13.29 2.49
N CYS A 128 1.78 -13.21 3.24
CA CYS A 128 1.26 -11.94 3.72
C CYS A 128 1.78 -11.65 5.11
N VAL A 129 2.54 -10.57 5.24
CA VAL A 129 3.11 -10.13 6.53
C VAL A 129 2.15 -9.25 7.35
N GLN A 130 1.04 -8.79 6.76
CA GLN A 130 0.13 -7.83 7.39
C GLN A 130 -0.37 -8.28 8.77
N PRO A 131 -0.90 -9.51 8.97
CA PRO A 131 -1.42 -9.96 10.27
C PRO A 131 -0.35 -10.07 11.38
N PHE A 132 0.93 -10.01 11.01
CA PHE A 132 2.06 -10.13 11.94
C PHE A 132 2.69 -8.78 12.30
N GLN A 133 2.31 -7.68 11.61
CA GLN A 133 2.99 -6.40 11.73
C GLN A 133 2.09 -5.25 12.12
N ARG A 134 0.77 -5.34 11.92
CA ARG A 134 -0.10 -4.17 12.10
C ARG A 134 -1.55 -4.48 12.37
N PHE A 135 -2.22 -3.48 12.92
CA PHE A 135 -3.65 -3.28 12.86
C PHE A 135 -4.02 -2.16 11.90
N VAL A 136 -5.23 -2.26 11.37
CA VAL A 136 -5.90 -1.17 10.67
C VAL A 136 -7.22 -0.87 11.38
N PHE A 137 -7.42 0.39 11.69
CA PHE A 137 -8.68 0.87 12.25
C PHE A 137 -9.56 1.42 11.12
N ARG A 138 -10.80 0.95 11.09
CA ARG A 138 -11.83 1.50 10.23
C ARG A 138 -13.04 1.84 11.10
N ASN A 139 -13.24 3.15 11.30
CA ASN A 139 -14.13 3.64 12.34
C ASN A 139 -13.71 3.07 13.71
N GLU A 140 -14.63 2.43 14.44
CA GLU A 140 -14.38 1.80 15.73
C GLU A 140 -13.83 0.36 15.64
N PHE A 141 -13.71 -0.21 14.45
CA PHE A 141 -13.37 -1.62 14.28
C PHE A 141 -11.91 -1.85 13.92
N MET A 142 -11.35 -2.94 14.45
CA MET A 142 -9.98 -3.39 14.22
C MET A 142 -9.94 -4.52 13.20
N TYR A 143 -8.94 -4.46 12.32
CA TYR A 143 -8.69 -5.43 11.25
C TYR A 143 -7.19 -5.75 11.15
N PRO A 144 -6.79 -6.96 10.71
CA PRO A 144 -5.38 -7.35 10.60
C PRO A 144 -4.67 -6.75 9.37
N CYS A 145 -5.40 -6.07 8.48
CA CYS A 145 -4.83 -5.50 7.24
C CYS A 145 -5.72 -4.40 6.66
N CYS A 146 -5.20 -3.68 5.65
CA CYS A 146 -5.93 -2.61 4.96
C CYS A 146 -7.00 -3.11 3.97
N VAL A 147 -6.98 -4.40 3.59
CA VAL A 147 -7.99 -5.02 2.71
C VAL A 147 -9.16 -5.53 3.54
N SER A 148 -9.83 -4.62 4.26
CA SER A 148 -10.93 -4.94 5.18
C SER A 148 -12.30 -4.71 4.53
N PHE A 149 -12.49 -5.18 3.31
CA PHE A 149 -13.74 -4.98 2.56
C PHE A 149 -14.90 -5.81 3.12
N ASN A 150 -14.61 -6.96 3.69
CA ASN A 150 -15.58 -7.89 4.26
C ASN A 150 -15.46 -7.91 5.79
N LYS A 151 -16.52 -8.41 6.44
CA LYS A 151 -16.58 -8.52 7.91
C LYS A 151 -15.82 -9.73 8.46
N ASP A 152 -15.42 -10.69 7.62
CA ASP A 152 -14.77 -11.95 8.01
C ASP A 152 -13.44 -11.76 8.75
N LEU A 153 -12.70 -10.67 8.45
CA LEU A 153 -11.45 -10.34 9.14
C LEU A 153 -11.60 -9.36 10.30
N LYS A 154 -12.83 -9.02 10.70
CA LYS A 154 -13.08 -8.11 11.84
C LYS A 154 -12.63 -8.75 13.14
N LEU A 155 -11.76 -8.09 13.91
CA LEU A 155 -11.20 -8.57 15.17
C LEU A 155 -11.99 -8.11 16.40
N GLY A 156 -12.68 -6.98 16.30
CA GLY A 156 -13.44 -6.40 17.41
C GLY A 156 -13.64 -4.90 17.26
N SER A 157 -14.25 -4.28 18.26
CA SER A 157 -14.42 -2.84 18.37
C SER A 157 -13.58 -2.30 19.53
N ILE A 158 -12.94 -1.14 19.32
CA ILE A 158 -12.19 -0.44 20.39
C ILE A 158 -13.06 -0.04 21.58
N LYS A 159 -14.39 -0.07 21.43
CA LYS A 159 -15.34 0.18 22.52
C LYS A 159 -15.44 -1.01 23.50
N ASN A 160 -15.16 -2.23 23.01
CA ASN A 160 -15.39 -3.46 23.75
C ASN A 160 -14.12 -4.26 24.05
N THR A 161 -12.98 -3.90 23.43
CA THR A 161 -11.70 -4.56 23.65
C THR A 161 -10.55 -3.59 23.39
N ASN A 162 -9.42 -3.80 24.02
CA ASN A 162 -8.21 -3.01 23.80
C ASN A 162 -7.35 -3.62 22.67
N ILE A 163 -6.32 -2.88 22.27
CA ILE A 163 -5.42 -3.27 21.17
C ILE A 163 -4.65 -4.55 21.49
N TYR A 164 -4.20 -4.71 22.74
CA TYR A 164 -3.44 -5.87 23.18
C TYR A 164 -4.26 -7.16 23.09
N ASP A 165 -5.49 -7.13 23.64
CA ASP A 165 -6.39 -8.29 23.63
C ASP A 165 -6.81 -8.64 22.20
N ALA A 166 -7.10 -7.64 21.36
CA ALA A 166 -7.41 -7.87 19.96
C ALA A 166 -6.23 -8.47 19.18
N TRP A 167 -4.99 -8.05 19.49
CA TRP A 167 -3.75 -8.58 18.86
C TRP A 167 -3.49 -10.04 19.23
N HIS A 168 -3.87 -10.45 20.45
CA HIS A 168 -3.70 -11.81 20.97
C HIS A 168 -4.99 -12.64 20.90
N SER A 169 -6.04 -12.12 20.28
CA SER A 169 -7.34 -12.78 20.20
C SER A 169 -7.26 -14.12 19.46
N PRO A 170 -8.13 -15.09 19.79
CA PRO A 170 -8.25 -16.35 19.06
C PRO A 170 -8.42 -16.13 17.55
N LYS A 171 -9.22 -15.12 17.16
CA LYS A 171 -9.44 -14.79 15.74
C LYS A 171 -8.17 -14.30 15.04
N MET A 172 -7.38 -13.46 15.69
CA MET A 172 -6.11 -12.99 15.11
C MET A 172 -5.10 -14.14 14.98
N ASN A 173 -5.05 -15.04 15.95
CA ASN A 173 -4.18 -16.20 15.93
C ASN A 173 -4.63 -17.20 14.84
N GLU A 174 -5.94 -17.45 14.69
CA GLU A 174 -6.48 -18.23 13.56
C GLU A 174 -6.01 -17.69 12.21
N ILE A 175 -6.16 -16.38 11.98
CA ILE A 175 -5.71 -15.72 10.75
C ILE A 175 -4.21 -15.94 10.52
N ARG A 176 -3.38 -15.79 11.56
CA ARG A 176 -1.94 -16.02 11.47
C ARG A 176 -1.59 -17.45 11.11
N GLU A 177 -2.24 -18.42 11.75
CA GLU A 177 -2.01 -19.85 11.46
C GLU A 177 -2.44 -20.20 10.03
N MET A 178 -3.57 -19.68 9.54
CA MET A 178 -3.97 -19.86 8.14
C MET A 178 -2.90 -19.33 7.17
N HIS A 179 -2.30 -18.17 7.49
CA HIS A 179 -1.22 -17.62 6.67
C HIS A 179 0.09 -18.40 6.76
N LYS A 180 0.49 -18.87 7.96
CA LYS A 180 1.69 -19.71 8.14
C LYS A 180 1.60 -21.02 7.35
N ASN A 181 0.42 -21.63 7.38
CA ASN A 181 0.15 -22.93 6.74
C ASN A 181 -0.23 -22.83 5.25
N GLY A 182 -0.16 -21.63 4.67
CA GLY A 182 -0.53 -21.41 3.27
C GLY A 182 -2.02 -21.55 2.96
N LYS A 183 -2.88 -21.63 4.01
CA LYS A 183 -4.34 -21.81 3.89
C LYS A 183 -5.12 -20.51 3.82
N PHE A 184 -4.46 -19.37 3.57
CA PHE A 184 -5.07 -18.03 3.52
C PHE A 184 -6.22 -17.93 2.51
N TYR A 185 -6.22 -18.75 1.45
CA TYR A 185 -7.27 -18.78 0.42
C TYR A 185 -8.60 -19.37 0.93
N GLU A 186 -8.64 -20.02 2.06
CA GLU A 186 -9.88 -20.46 2.72
C GLU A 186 -10.64 -19.27 3.31
N MET A 187 -9.96 -18.19 3.65
CA MET A 187 -10.57 -16.93 4.08
C MET A 187 -10.96 -16.09 2.87
N LYS A 188 -12.25 -15.78 2.75
CA LYS A 188 -12.79 -15.06 1.58
C LYS A 188 -12.04 -13.78 1.25
N THR A 189 -11.82 -12.90 2.22
CA THR A 189 -11.13 -11.61 1.99
C THR A 189 -9.68 -11.83 1.55
N CYS A 190 -8.96 -12.79 2.13
CA CYS A 190 -7.58 -13.07 1.76
C CYS A 190 -7.50 -13.66 0.34
N LYS A 191 -8.37 -14.60 0.01
CA LYS A 191 -8.50 -15.15 -1.35
C LYS A 191 -8.78 -14.06 -2.38
N ASP A 192 -9.75 -13.20 -2.11
CA ASP A 192 -10.12 -12.11 -3.00
C ASP A 192 -8.94 -11.13 -3.19
N CYS A 193 -8.22 -10.81 -2.10
CA CYS A 193 -7.04 -9.93 -2.13
C CYS A 193 -5.90 -10.52 -2.98
N VAL A 194 -5.54 -11.76 -2.73
CA VAL A 194 -4.46 -12.44 -3.46
C VAL A 194 -4.79 -12.52 -4.94
N ASN A 195 -6.02 -12.79 -5.28
CA ASN A 195 -6.49 -12.81 -6.65
C ASN A 195 -6.47 -11.44 -7.37
N LEU A 196 -6.17 -10.32 -6.69
CA LEU A 196 -5.94 -9.02 -7.33
C LEU A 196 -4.52 -8.89 -7.91
N ILE A 197 -3.56 -9.63 -7.38
CA ILE A 197 -2.15 -9.60 -7.76
C ILE A 197 -1.65 -10.91 -8.34
N TYR A 198 -2.44 -11.98 -8.25
CA TYR A 198 -2.18 -13.27 -8.90
C TYR A 198 -3.34 -13.60 -9.85
N PRO A 199 -3.07 -14.13 -11.04
CA PRO A 199 -4.14 -14.58 -11.91
C PRO A 199 -4.92 -15.68 -11.21
N PRO A 200 -6.25 -15.76 -11.40
CA PRO A 200 -7.06 -16.85 -10.88
C PRO A 200 -6.55 -18.16 -11.51
N SER A 201 -5.73 -18.92 -10.81
CA SER A 201 -5.23 -20.19 -11.35
C SER A 201 -6.20 -21.30 -11.01
N GLU A 202 -6.47 -22.18 -11.96
CA GLU A 202 -7.21 -23.43 -11.72
C GLU A 202 -6.51 -24.35 -10.70
N LYS A 203 -5.19 -24.14 -10.49
CA LYS A 203 -4.39 -24.89 -9.52
C LYS A 203 -4.77 -24.61 -8.05
N LEU A 204 -5.32 -23.44 -7.73
CA LEU A 204 -5.86 -23.18 -6.39
C LEU A 204 -7.17 -23.91 -6.10
N LYS A 205 -7.89 -24.33 -7.16
CA LYS A 205 -9.10 -25.14 -7.00
C LYS A 205 -8.81 -26.61 -6.64
N ASN A 206 -7.63 -27.11 -7.01
CA ASN A 206 -7.28 -28.52 -6.89
C ASN A 206 -6.53 -28.89 -5.61
N SER A 207 -6.06 -27.92 -4.82
CA SER A 207 -5.40 -28.20 -3.54
C SER A 207 -6.39 -28.56 -2.42
N THR A 208 -7.66 -28.22 -2.57
CA THR A 208 -8.75 -28.59 -1.65
C THR A 208 -9.34 -29.98 -1.91
N GLN A 209 -8.97 -30.66 -3.00
CA GLN A 209 -9.51 -31.98 -3.37
C GLN A 209 -8.53 -33.14 -3.17
N LYS A 210 -7.35 -32.93 -2.62
CA LYS A 210 -6.35 -33.99 -2.42
C LYS A 210 -6.21 -34.51 -0.99
N GLU A 211 -7.06 -34.08 -0.06
CA GLU A 211 -7.13 -34.65 1.29
C GLU A 211 -8.60 -34.95 1.64
N ALA A 212 -9.22 -35.84 0.89
CA ALA A 212 -10.45 -36.56 1.26
C ALA A 212 -10.25 -38.07 1.02
#